data_1b2c8d182d8b304c48fd44ec5a5f2c9a
#
_entry.id   1b2c8d182d8b304c48fd44ec5a5f2c9a
#
_cell.length_a   1.000
_cell.length_b   1.000
_cell.length_c   1.000
_cell.angle_alpha   90.00
_cell.angle_beta   90.00
_cell.angle_gamma   90.00
#
_symmetry.space_group_name_H-M   'P 1'
#
loop_
_entity.id
_entity.type
_entity.pdbx_description
1 polymer ?
#
loop_
_entity_poly.entity_id
_entity_poly.type
_entity_poly.pdbx_seq_one_letter_code
_entity_poly.pdbx_strand_id
1 'polypeptide(L)'
;MIESRMAARLGWSIPLATVLLTTLIHIISGNYRDFPFFISEADYPGLERIIFKAGFFINGIVLIYVSWLLFKACKPRARWYMMHVSCITGILVGINLSLMAIWDIYDHERLHVFTASNVFQLGLVWGVATHLGLPDAEMRSKKLRYISISSSILAFVGMIYSISLGLDVYPEYVDGNWDLDKMQP
;
A
#
# COMPACT_ATOMS: atom_id res chain seq x y z
N MET A 1 15.95 3.99 20.36
CA MET A 1 14.54 3.73 20.77
C MET A 1 13.56 4.82 20.30
N ILE A 2 13.89 6.12 20.42
CA ILE A 2 13.04 7.23 19.91
C ILE A 2 12.95 7.18 18.40
N GLU A 3 14.06 6.98 17.70
CA GLU A 3 14.16 6.92 16.24
C GLU A 3 13.29 5.81 15.63
N SER A 4 13.28 4.62 16.20
CA SER A 4 12.46 3.49 15.71
C SER A 4 10.96 3.72 15.89
N ARG A 5 10.56 4.40 16.98
CA ARG A 5 9.16 4.77 17.21
C ARG A 5 8.71 5.86 16.23
N MET A 6 9.57 6.82 15.94
CA MET A 6 9.28 7.89 15.00
C MET A 6 9.18 7.32 13.58
N ALA A 7 10.13 6.48 13.15
CA ALA A 7 10.08 5.82 11.85
C ALA A 7 8.80 4.99 11.67
N ALA A 8 8.42 4.20 12.69
CA ALA A 8 7.18 3.43 12.65
C ALA A 8 5.93 4.33 12.56
N ARG A 9 5.90 5.48 13.24
CA ARG A 9 4.80 6.45 13.12
C ARG A 9 4.73 7.05 11.73
N LEU A 10 5.85 7.44 11.15
CA LEU A 10 5.92 7.97 9.80
C LEU A 10 5.45 6.94 8.77
N GLY A 11 5.81 5.66 8.96
CA GLY A 11 5.43 4.57 8.05
C GLY A 11 3.94 4.36 7.87
N TRP A 12 3.10 4.75 8.85
CA TRP A 12 1.64 4.68 8.70
C TRP A 12 0.98 6.05 8.52
N SER A 13 1.54 7.12 9.10
CA SER A 13 0.92 8.44 9.03
C SER A 13 1.11 9.11 7.67
N ILE A 14 2.25 8.90 7.00
CA ILE A 14 2.50 9.44 5.66
C ILE A 14 1.47 8.90 4.66
N PRO A 15 1.30 7.57 4.47
CA PRO A 15 0.35 7.09 3.48
C PRO A 15 -1.10 7.47 3.83
N LEU A 16 -1.46 7.47 5.12
CA LEU A 16 -2.78 7.92 5.54
C LEU A 16 -3.03 9.38 5.17
N ALA A 17 -2.09 10.27 5.50
CA ALA A 17 -2.19 11.69 5.16
C ALA A 17 -2.20 11.89 3.63
N THR A 18 -1.36 11.16 2.89
CA THR A 18 -1.32 11.22 1.43
C THR A 18 -2.68 10.88 0.84
N VAL A 19 -3.24 9.70 1.19
CA VAL A 19 -4.55 9.25 0.69
C VAL A 19 -5.65 10.26 1.03
N LEU A 20 -5.73 10.70 2.29
CA LEU A 20 -6.78 11.65 2.70
C LEU A 20 -6.68 12.98 1.97
N LEU A 21 -5.47 13.53 1.83
CA LEU A 21 -5.26 14.83 1.17
C LEU A 21 -5.53 14.73 -0.32
N THR A 22 -4.98 13.72 -1.00
CA THR A 22 -5.17 13.58 -2.46
C THR A 22 -6.61 13.29 -2.81
N THR A 23 -7.28 12.39 -2.06
CA THR A 23 -8.70 12.11 -2.25
C THR A 23 -9.56 13.37 -2.02
N LEU A 24 -9.27 14.14 -0.97
CA LEU A 24 -10.00 15.38 -0.70
C LEU A 24 -9.83 16.40 -1.83
N ILE A 25 -8.59 16.61 -2.31
CA ILE A 25 -8.32 17.52 -3.41
C ILE A 25 -9.01 17.03 -4.68
N HIS A 26 -8.92 15.75 -5.00
CA HIS A 26 -9.54 15.12 -6.16
C HIS A 26 -11.07 15.36 -6.19
N ILE A 27 -11.74 15.19 -5.04
CA ILE A 27 -13.16 15.44 -4.90
C ILE A 27 -13.48 16.95 -5.05
N ILE A 28 -12.75 17.83 -4.36
CA ILE A 28 -12.99 19.27 -4.40
C ILE A 28 -12.75 19.85 -5.80
N SER A 29 -11.76 19.32 -6.52
CA SER A 29 -11.43 19.72 -7.89
C SER A 29 -12.45 19.24 -8.93
N GLY A 30 -13.38 18.36 -8.55
CA GLY A 30 -14.37 17.80 -9.47
C GLY A 30 -13.79 16.78 -10.47
N ASN A 31 -12.59 16.28 -10.22
CA ASN A 31 -11.88 15.35 -11.10
C ASN A 31 -12.28 13.89 -10.86
N TYR A 32 -13.19 13.64 -9.91
CA TYR A 32 -13.62 12.29 -9.56
C TYR A 32 -14.73 11.82 -10.51
N ARG A 33 -14.71 10.53 -10.83
CA ARG A 33 -15.84 9.84 -11.47
C ARG A 33 -16.88 9.41 -10.44
N ASP A 34 -18.00 8.90 -10.88
CA ASP A 34 -19.04 8.36 -10.00
C ASP A 34 -18.44 7.29 -9.05
N PHE A 35 -18.90 7.39 -7.80
CA PHE A 35 -18.42 6.52 -6.73
C PHE A 35 -18.85 5.05 -6.96
N PRO A 36 -18.01 4.04 -6.68
CA PRO A 36 -16.68 4.12 -6.04
C PRO A 36 -15.53 4.33 -7.06
N PHE A 37 -14.58 5.19 -6.74
CA PHE A 37 -13.34 5.34 -7.49
C PHE A 37 -12.14 4.71 -6.73
N PHE A 38 -11.08 4.37 -7.46
CA PHE A 38 -9.87 3.82 -6.85
C PHE A 38 -9.02 4.92 -6.21
N ILE A 39 -8.31 4.59 -5.12
CA ILE A 39 -7.38 5.52 -4.47
C ILE A 39 -6.33 6.05 -5.46
N SER A 40 -5.89 5.20 -6.40
CA SER A 40 -4.92 5.57 -7.44
C SER A 40 -5.46 6.57 -8.47
N GLU A 41 -6.77 6.74 -8.60
CA GLU A 41 -7.35 7.78 -9.46
C GLU A 41 -7.08 9.18 -8.90
N ALA A 42 -6.83 9.32 -7.59
CA ALA A 42 -6.37 10.56 -6.99
C ALA A 42 -4.90 10.93 -7.35
N ASP A 43 -4.24 10.17 -8.23
CA ASP A 43 -3.01 10.55 -8.95
C ASP A 43 -3.32 11.33 -10.23
N TYR A 44 -4.42 12.06 -10.27
CA TYR A 44 -4.87 12.86 -11.41
C TYR A 44 -3.92 14.04 -11.66
N PRO A 45 -3.68 14.41 -12.95
CA PRO A 45 -2.81 15.53 -13.28
C PRO A 45 -3.20 16.84 -12.58
N GLY A 46 -2.35 17.31 -11.69
CA GLY A 46 -2.60 18.49 -10.86
C GLY A 46 -1.84 18.45 -9.54
N LEU A 47 -2.38 19.16 -8.55
CA LEU A 47 -1.78 19.23 -7.21
C LEU A 47 -1.84 17.86 -6.50
N GLU A 48 -2.94 17.13 -6.70
CA GLU A 48 -3.14 15.80 -6.15
C GLU A 48 -2.06 14.82 -6.62
N ARG A 49 -1.65 14.86 -7.89
CA ARG A 49 -0.56 14.01 -8.42
C ARG A 49 0.76 14.28 -7.70
N ILE A 50 1.09 15.55 -7.49
CA ILE A 50 2.33 15.93 -6.81
C ILE A 50 2.35 15.38 -5.39
N ILE A 51 1.26 15.54 -4.65
CA ILE A 51 1.13 15.07 -3.26
C ILE A 51 1.13 13.54 -3.23
N PHE A 52 0.40 12.88 -4.14
CA PHE A 52 0.33 11.43 -4.25
C PHE A 52 1.73 10.83 -4.49
N LYS A 53 2.41 11.28 -5.54
CA LYS A 53 3.74 10.80 -5.91
C LYS A 53 4.76 11.06 -4.81
N ALA A 54 4.83 12.29 -4.29
CA ALA A 54 5.77 12.63 -3.22
C ALA A 54 5.49 11.82 -1.94
N GLY A 55 4.24 11.73 -1.53
CA GLY A 55 3.84 11.02 -0.31
C GLY A 55 4.15 9.53 -0.37
N PHE A 56 3.76 8.84 -1.43
CA PHE A 56 4.02 7.41 -1.57
C PHE A 56 5.48 7.08 -1.84
N PHE A 57 6.20 7.92 -2.60
CA PHE A 57 7.64 7.75 -2.80
C PHE A 57 8.42 7.85 -1.48
N ILE A 58 8.16 8.90 -0.69
CA ILE A 58 8.78 9.08 0.63
C ILE A 58 8.39 7.93 1.54
N ASN A 59 7.12 7.53 1.54
CA ASN A 59 6.67 6.41 2.37
C ASN A 59 7.35 5.09 2.01
N GLY A 60 7.59 4.83 0.73
CA GLY A 60 8.35 3.65 0.29
C GLY A 60 9.74 3.60 0.91
N ILE A 61 10.47 4.74 0.91
CA ILE A 61 11.78 4.85 1.57
C ILE A 61 11.67 4.63 3.08
N VAL A 62 10.66 5.21 3.72
CA VAL A 62 10.41 5.02 5.16
C VAL A 62 10.12 3.55 5.48
N LEU A 63 9.35 2.84 4.66
CA LEU A 63 9.06 1.42 4.88
C LEU A 63 10.30 0.53 4.73
N ILE A 64 11.20 0.82 3.79
CA ILE A 64 12.50 0.13 3.67
C ILE A 64 13.27 0.29 5.00
N TYR A 65 13.34 1.51 5.50
CA TYR A 65 14.04 1.81 6.75
C TYR A 65 13.38 1.16 7.97
N VAL A 66 12.05 1.22 8.06
CA VAL A 66 11.27 0.55 9.13
C VAL A 66 11.49 -0.95 9.11
N SER A 67 11.50 -1.58 7.95
CA SER A 67 11.73 -3.03 7.80
C SER A 67 13.11 -3.43 8.31
N TRP A 68 14.12 -2.64 8.00
CA TRP A 68 15.47 -2.83 8.49
C TRP A 68 15.58 -2.63 10.01
N LEU A 69 14.98 -1.57 10.55
CA LEU A 69 14.97 -1.32 12.00
C LEU A 69 14.24 -2.44 12.76
N LEU A 70 13.10 -2.88 12.24
CA LEU A 70 12.34 -4.00 12.82
C LEU A 70 13.19 -5.28 12.86
N PHE A 71 13.86 -5.59 11.75
CA PHE A 71 14.76 -6.73 11.69
C PHE A 71 15.87 -6.63 12.73
N LYS A 72 16.59 -5.51 12.82
CA LYS A 72 17.66 -5.31 13.81
C LYS A 72 17.17 -5.44 15.25
N ALA A 73 16.01 -4.86 15.55
CA ALA A 73 15.45 -4.85 16.89
C ALA A 73 14.92 -6.22 17.33
N CYS A 74 14.36 -7.00 16.41
CA CYS A 74 13.64 -8.23 16.72
C CYS A 74 14.46 -9.50 16.50
N LYS A 75 15.48 -9.49 15.63
CA LYS A 75 16.32 -10.66 15.29
C LYS A 75 16.81 -11.45 16.50
N PRO A 76 17.30 -10.84 17.60
CA PRO A 76 17.82 -11.59 18.74
C PRO A 76 16.78 -12.44 19.49
N ARG A 77 15.49 -12.12 19.34
CA ARG A 77 14.36 -12.75 20.08
C ARG A 77 13.37 -13.45 19.18
N ALA A 78 13.61 -13.44 17.88
CA ALA A 78 12.68 -13.92 16.87
C ALA A 78 13.16 -15.24 16.26
N ARG A 79 12.22 -15.94 15.61
CA ARG A 79 12.56 -17.04 14.70
C ARG A 79 13.31 -16.45 13.51
N TRP A 80 14.60 -16.70 13.43
CA TRP A 80 15.53 -16.02 12.53
C TRP A 80 15.09 -16.02 11.06
N TYR A 81 14.61 -17.17 10.55
CA TYR A 81 14.18 -17.30 9.16
C TYR A 81 12.94 -16.45 8.85
N MET A 82 11.96 -16.39 9.75
CA MET A 82 10.76 -15.56 9.58
C MET A 82 11.08 -14.07 9.60
N MET A 83 12.04 -13.65 10.42
CA MET A 83 12.46 -12.24 10.43
C MET A 83 13.25 -11.85 9.18
N HIS A 84 13.97 -12.77 8.53
CA HIS A 84 14.59 -12.52 7.23
C HIS A 84 13.51 -12.37 6.14
N VAL A 85 12.52 -13.26 6.11
CA VAL A 85 11.37 -13.13 5.20
C VAL A 85 10.66 -11.79 5.42
N SER A 86 10.36 -11.44 6.68
CA SER A 86 9.76 -10.15 7.03
C SER A 86 10.59 -8.96 6.54
N CYS A 87 11.91 -8.98 6.76
CA CYS A 87 12.77 -7.89 6.31
C CYS A 87 12.79 -7.75 4.79
N ILE A 88 12.98 -8.85 4.07
CA ILE A 88 13.05 -8.86 2.61
C ILE A 88 11.71 -8.39 2.02
N THR A 89 10.60 -8.96 2.47
CA THR A 89 9.28 -8.59 1.94
C THR A 89 8.92 -7.15 2.27
N GLY A 90 9.25 -6.66 3.47
CA GLY A 90 9.02 -5.26 3.81
C GLY A 90 9.87 -4.28 2.98
N ILE A 91 11.12 -4.63 2.67
CA ILE A 91 11.96 -3.85 1.74
C ILE A 91 11.34 -3.85 0.33
N LEU A 92 10.91 -5.02 -0.16
CA LEU A 92 10.27 -5.13 -1.47
C LEU A 92 8.94 -4.35 -1.53
N VAL A 93 8.16 -4.32 -0.46
CA VAL A 93 6.96 -3.44 -0.35
C VAL A 93 7.36 -1.99 -0.52
N GLY A 94 8.38 -1.52 0.20
CA GLY A 94 8.84 -0.13 0.09
C GLY A 94 9.35 0.22 -1.32
N ILE A 95 10.09 -0.68 -1.98
CA ILE A 95 10.55 -0.50 -3.36
C ILE A 95 9.35 -0.40 -4.31
N ASN A 96 8.42 -1.36 -4.26
CA ASN A 96 7.25 -1.35 -5.14
C ASN A 96 6.37 -0.12 -4.91
N LEU A 97 6.22 0.34 -3.65
CA LEU A 97 5.47 1.55 -3.33
C LEU A 97 6.13 2.80 -3.93
N SER A 98 7.47 2.90 -3.87
CA SER A 98 8.20 4.00 -4.52
C SER A 98 8.09 3.95 -6.05
N LEU A 99 8.14 2.76 -6.64
CA LEU A 99 7.97 2.57 -8.09
C LEU A 99 6.55 2.89 -8.54
N MET A 100 5.54 2.48 -7.77
CA MET A 100 4.13 2.82 -8.02
C MET A 100 3.92 4.34 -8.05
N ALA A 101 4.62 5.09 -7.20
CA ALA A 101 4.56 6.54 -7.21
C ALA A 101 5.26 7.18 -8.42
N ILE A 102 6.23 6.50 -9.04
CA ILE A 102 6.89 6.94 -10.27
C ILE A 102 6.00 6.65 -11.49
N TRP A 103 5.51 5.41 -11.57
CA TRP A 103 4.63 4.94 -12.63
C TRP A 103 3.18 5.22 -12.23
N ASP A 104 2.66 6.36 -12.66
CA ASP A 104 1.27 6.72 -12.38
C ASP A 104 0.28 5.88 -13.21
N ILE A 105 -0.97 5.85 -12.75
CA ILE A 105 -2.01 5.03 -13.37
C ILE A 105 -2.40 5.55 -14.75
N TYR A 106 -2.27 6.85 -15.02
CA TYR A 106 -2.70 7.48 -16.27
C TYR A 106 -1.70 7.30 -17.40
N ASP A 107 -0.38 7.38 -17.08
CA ASP A 107 0.65 7.31 -18.10
C ASP A 107 1.32 5.91 -18.19
N HIS A 108 1.26 5.12 -17.10
CA HIS A 108 1.96 3.84 -16.97
C HIS A 108 1.11 2.76 -16.28
N GLU A 109 -0.14 2.64 -16.65
CA GLU A 109 -1.15 1.79 -15.99
C GLU A 109 -0.66 0.38 -15.65
N ARG A 110 -0.12 -0.36 -16.64
CA ARG A 110 0.35 -1.74 -16.43
C ARG A 110 1.43 -1.85 -15.35
N LEU A 111 2.38 -0.93 -15.36
CA LEU A 111 3.45 -0.89 -14.37
C LEU A 111 2.93 -0.45 -13.00
N HIS A 112 1.98 0.51 -12.97
CA HIS A 112 1.30 0.93 -11.76
C HIS A 112 0.54 -0.24 -11.12
N VAL A 113 -0.32 -0.92 -11.87
CA VAL A 113 -1.11 -2.06 -11.38
C VAL A 113 -0.21 -3.20 -10.91
N PHE A 114 0.87 -3.50 -11.66
CA PHE A 114 1.84 -4.53 -11.26
C PHE A 114 2.51 -4.19 -9.93
N THR A 115 3.02 -2.97 -9.77
CA THR A 115 3.68 -2.55 -8.52
C THR A 115 2.70 -2.42 -7.37
N ALA A 116 1.49 -1.88 -7.60
CA ALA A 116 0.43 -1.82 -6.60
C ALA A 116 0.03 -3.23 -6.10
N SER A 117 -0.17 -4.19 -7.01
CA SER A 117 -0.48 -5.57 -6.66
C SER A 117 0.62 -6.21 -5.80
N ASN A 118 1.89 -5.96 -6.14
CA ASN A 118 3.02 -6.42 -5.33
C ASN A 118 3.04 -5.78 -3.93
N VAL A 119 2.68 -4.50 -3.78
CA VAL A 119 2.57 -3.85 -2.47
C VAL A 119 1.58 -4.59 -1.58
N PHE A 120 0.40 -4.95 -2.10
CA PHE A 120 -0.62 -5.67 -1.33
C PHE A 120 -0.20 -7.09 -0.99
N GLN A 121 0.26 -7.87 -1.98
CA GLN A 121 0.65 -9.27 -1.79
C GLN A 121 1.85 -9.42 -0.85
N LEU A 122 2.92 -8.67 -1.12
CA LEU A 122 4.11 -8.70 -0.27
C LEU A 122 3.84 -8.10 1.11
N GLY A 123 2.94 -7.13 1.21
CA GLY A 123 2.48 -6.56 2.47
C GLY A 123 1.81 -7.58 3.38
N LEU A 124 0.96 -8.45 2.82
CA LEU A 124 0.38 -9.58 3.56
C LEU A 124 1.45 -10.55 4.04
N VAL A 125 2.39 -10.93 3.16
CA VAL A 125 3.50 -11.82 3.52
C VAL A 125 4.35 -11.18 4.62
N TRP A 126 4.65 -9.88 4.51
CA TRP A 126 5.38 -9.12 5.53
C TRP A 126 4.67 -9.16 6.88
N GLY A 127 3.37 -8.89 6.92
CA GLY A 127 2.57 -8.92 8.13
C GLY A 127 2.56 -10.30 8.79
N VAL A 128 2.30 -11.36 8.01
CA VAL A 128 2.27 -12.75 8.50
C VAL A 128 3.66 -13.19 8.97
N ALA A 129 4.71 -12.95 8.19
CA ALA A 129 6.08 -13.32 8.56
C ALA A 129 6.53 -12.60 9.84
N THR A 130 6.18 -11.32 9.99
CA THR A 130 6.43 -10.55 11.22
C THR A 130 5.69 -11.16 12.42
N HIS A 131 4.43 -11.53 12.24
CA HIS A 131 3.61 -12.14 13.30
C HIS A 131 4.19 -13.48 13.74
N LEU A 132 4.51 -14.34 12.80
CA LEU A 132 5.09 -15.67 13.08
C LEU A 132 6.51 -15.58 13.61
N GLY A 133 7.25 -14.56 13.20
CA GLY A 133 8.62 -14.30 13.67
C GLY A 133 8.70 -13.86 15.13
N LEU A 134 7.63 -13.31 15.70
CA LEU A 134 7.57 -12.76 17.07
C LEU A 134 6.56 -13.51 17.96
N PRO A 135 6.82 -14.81 18.27
CA PRO A 135 5.85 -15.64 19.01
C PRO A 135 5.62 -15.16 20.45
N ASP A 136 6.64 -14.59 21.09
CA ASP A 136 6.64 -14.24 22.53
C ASP A 136 6.22 -12.78 22.80
N ALA A 137 5.55 -12.14 21.84
CA ALA A 137 5.06 -10.80 22.05
C ALA A 137 3.91 -10.76 23.07
N GLU A 138 3.82 -9.64 23.80
CA GLU A 138 2.71 -9.38 24.73
C GLU A 138 1.33 -9.63 24.08
N MET A 139 0.35 -10.10 24.88
CA MET A 139 -1.00 -10.45 24.41
C MET A 139 -1.66 -9.28 23.64
N ARG A 140 -1.48 -8.05 24.11
CA ARG A 140 -2.02 -6.84 23.43
C ARG A 140 -1.41 -6.68 22.03
N SER A 141 -0.11 -6.87 21.89
CA SER A 141 0.58 -6.80 20.61
C SER A 141 0.15 -7.92 19.67
N LYS A 142 -0.08 -9.13 20.18
CA LYS A 142 -0.62 -10.25 19.40
C LYS A 142 -2.02 -9.92 18.85
N LYS A 143 -2.93 -9.43 19.70
CA LYS A 143 -4.28 -9.03 19.27
C LYS A 143 -4.27 -7.97 18.19
N LEU A 144 -3.46 -6.91 18.34
CA LEU A 144 -3.35 -5.84 17.35
C LEU A 144 -2.81 -6.37 16.01
N ARG A 145 -1.86 -7.30 16.03
CA ARG A 145 -1.32 -7.92 14.82
C ARG A 145 -2.35 -8.82 14.12
N TYR A 146 -3.13 -9.60 14.88
CA TYR A 146 -4.24 -10.38 14.31
C TYR A 146 -5.29 -9.47 13.65
N ILE A 147 -5.70 -8.40 14.33
CA ILE A 147 -6.64 -7.42 13.77
C ILE A 147 -6.08 -6.83 12.48
N SER A 148 -4.80 -6.40 12.49
CA SER A 148 -4.16 -5.82 11.31
C SER A 148 -4.11 -6.81 10.14
N ILE A 149 -3.66 -8.03 10.36
CA ILE A 149 -3.57 -9.07 9.31
C ILE A 149 -4.96 -9.40 8.78
N SER A 150 -5.94 -9.62 9.66
CA SER A 150 -7.31 -9.93 9.26
C SER A 150 -7.94 -8.79 8.46
N SER A 151 -7.75 -7.54 8.89
CA SER A 151 -8.23 -6.36 8.16
C SER A 151 -7.55 -6.23 6.80
N SER A 152 -6.25 -6.53 6.69
CA SER A 152 -5.52 -6.49 5.42
C SER A 152 -5.99 -7.59 4.46
N ILE A 153 -6.25 -8.80 4.97
CA ILE A 153 -6.82 -9.89 4.15
C ILE A 153 -8.22 -9.50 3.68
N LEU A 154 -9.05 -8.97 4.56
CA LEU A 154 -10.42 -8.56 4.21
C LEU A 154 -10.42 -7.44 3.17
N ALA A 155 -9.53 -6.45 3.33
CA ALA A 155 -9.37 -5.37 2.36
C ALA A 155 -8.88 -5.90 1.00
N PHE A 156 -7.94 -6.84 0.99
CA PHE A 156 -7.43 -7.46 -0.23
C PHE A 156 -8.51 -8.26 -0.97
N VAL A 157 -9.28 -9.08 -0.24
CA VAL A 157 -10.42 -9.82 -0.79
C VAL A 157 -11.49 -8.86 -1.32
N GLY A 158 -11.81 -7.81 -0.57
CA GLY A 158 -12.75 -6.77 -0.98
C GLY A 158 -12.30 -6.05 -2.25
N MET A 159 -11.01 -5.76 -2.39
CA MET A 159 -10.43 -5.17 -3.59
C MET A 159 -10.59 -6.11 -4.81
N ILE A 160 -10.23 -7.39 -4.67
CA ILE A 160 -10.40 -8.38 -5.76
C ILE A 160 -11.87 -8.49 -6.16
N TYR A 161 -12.77 -8.55 -5.19
CA TYR A 161 -14.21 -8.63 -5.44
C TYR A 161 -14.72 -7.37 -6.15
N SER A 162 -14.28 -6.19 -5.74
CA SER A 162 -14.64 -4.92 -6.39
C SER A 162 -14.14 -4.86 -7.83
N ILE A 163 -12.91 -5.32 -8.10
CA ILE A 163 -12.37 -5.42 -9.47
C ILE A 163 -13.21 -6.40 -10.29
N SER A 164 -13.55 -7.58 -9.77
CA SER A 164 -14.41 -8.55 -10.46
C SER A 164 -15.75 -7.94 -10.85
N LEU A 165 -16.41 -7.24 -9.92
CA LEU A 165 -17.68 -6.57 -10.21
C LEU A 165 -17.52 -5.48 -11.28
N GLY A 166 -16.43 -4.72 -11.23
CA GLY A 166 -16.11 -3.71 -12.23
C GLY A 166 -15.93 -4.32 -13.62
N LEU A 167 -15.25 -5.45 -13.75
CA LEU A 167 -15.07 -6.17 -15.00
C LEU A 167 -16.40 -6.73 -15.56
N ASP A 168 -17.31 -7.16 -14.68
CA ASP A 168 -18.65 -7.61 -15.09
C ASP A 168 -19.52 -6.46 -15.63
N VAL A 169 -19.36 -5.27 -15.07
CA VAL A 169 -20.13 -4.06 -15.50
C VAL A 169 -19.50 -3.41 -16.73
N TYR A 170 -18.18 -3.49 -16.87
CA TYR A 170 -17.40 -2.89 -17.96
C TYR A 170 -16.52 -3.95 -18.65
N PRO A 171 -17.09 -4.85 -19.46
CA PRO A 171 -16.37 -5.95 -20.09
C PRO A 171 -15.26 -5.49 -21.04
N GLU A 172 -15.31 -4.28 -21.56
CA GLU A 172 -14.26 -3.68 -22.38
C GLU A 172 -12.91 -3.58 -21.67
N TYR A 173 -12.88 -3.62 -20.35
CA TYR A 173 -11.63 -3.62 -19.56
C TYR A 173 -10.93 -4.99 -19.53
N VAL A 174 -11.62 -6.06 -19.88
CA VAL A 174 -11.02 -7.42 -19.95
C VAL A 174 -9.98 -7.49 -21.06
N ASP A 175 -10.16 -6.72 -22.14
CA ASP A 175 -9.27 -6.70 -23.30
C ASP A 175 -8.01 -5.82 -23.11
N GLY A 176 -7.82 -5.26 -21.92
CA GLY A 176 -6.65 -4.43 -21.58
C GLY A 176 -6.67 -3.03 -22.20
N ASN A 177 -7.78 -2.60 -22.74
CA ASN A 177 -8.05 -1.24 -23.18
C ASN A 177 -8.71 -0.44 -22.05
N TRP A 178 -7.95 -0.19 -21.01
CA TRP A 178 -8.36 0.73 -19.95
C TRP A 178 -8.26 2.16 -20.48
N ASP A 179 -9.31 2.61 -21.11
CA ASP A 179 -9.42 3.99 -21.55
C ASP A 179 -9.93 4.82 -20.35
N LEU A 180 -8.99 5.25 -19.52
CA LEU A 180 -9.29 6.09 -18.34
C LEU A 180 -9.96 7.41 -18.76
N ASP A 181 -9.77 7.86 -20.02
CA ASP A 181 -10.45 9.05 -20.56
C ASP A 181 -11.96 8.82 -20.73
N LYS A 182 -12.37 7.56 -20.96
CA LYS A 182 -13.79 7.18 -20.99
C LYS A 182 -14.42 7.00 -19.61
N MET A 183 -13.59 6.90 -18.56
CA MET A 183 -14.03 6.85 -17.16
C MET A 183 -14.24 8.24 -16.57
N GLN A 184 -13.91 9.31 -17.28
CA GLN A 184 -14.14 10.67 -16.83
C GLN A 184 -15.56 11.11 -17.20
N PRO A 185 -16.26 11.83 -16.29
CA PRO A 185 -17.58 12.39 -16.56
C PRO A 185 -17.57 13.42 -17.69
#